data_1aa9464c231435b37e4ad3d8d13c51c4
#
_entry.id   1aa9464c231435b37e4ad3d8d13c51c4
#
_cell.length_a   1.000
_cell.length_b   1.000
_cell.length_c   1.000
_cell.angle_alpha   90.00
_cell.angle_beta   90.00
_cell.angle_gamma   90.00
#
_symmetry.space_group_name_H-M   'P 1'
#
loop_
_entity.id
_entity.type
_entity.pdbx_description
1 polymer ?
#
loop_
_entity_poly.entity_id
_entity_poly.type
_entity_poly.pdbx_seq_one_letter_code
_entity_poly.pdbx_strand_id
1 'polypeptide(L)'
;LILYHFRQEARLSTDCFIFPTSIAATESDIIVCIDDVMMSGGTAQRFFYQNQEDFAEKKIYYLALLSSNEALSKLQELNIKVIPCAVLDERNRVFSEESLCFFKYPALKETAKIMVEGYGKIIEPKKALGHMDGQYCFGFSYNIPNNSLPIFWSSSNGWNPIFCRKEKYQNAKQAKREYGFFI
;
A
#
# COMPACT_ATOMS: atom_id res chain seq x y z
N LEU A 1 6.37 -6.01 10.21
CA LEU A 1 6.63 -7.36 9.68
C LEU A 1 7.64 -7.32 8.52
N ILE A 2 7.43 -6.51 7.48
CA ILE A 2 8.32 -6.42 6.32
C ILE A 2 9.76 -6.05 6.71
N LEU A 3 9.94 -5.04 7.57
CA LEU A 3 11.27 -4.64 8.05
C LEU A 3 12.00 -5.72 8.79
N TYR A 4 11.28 -6.50 9.62
CA TYR A 4 11.87 -7.62 10.32
C TYR A 4 12.45 -8.64 9.34
N HIS A 5 11.68 -9.06 8.34
CA HIS A 5 12.15 -9.99 7.31
C HIS A 5 13.27 -9.40 6.48
N PHE A 6 13.14 -8.14 6.05
CA PHE A 6 14.20 -7.45 5.32
C PHE A 6 15.52 -7.43 6.11
N ARG A 7 15.44 -7.10 7.40
CA ARG A 7 16.63 -7.10 8.27
C ARG A 7 17.29 -8.46 8.35
N GLN A 8 16.49 -9.52 8.54
CA GLN A 8 17.01 -10.89 8.66
C GLN A 8 17.67 -11.36 7.35
N GLU A 9 17.00 -11.19 6.21
CA GLU A 9 17.51 -11.62 4.92
C GLU A 9 18.75 -10.81 4.48
N ALA A 10 18.75 -9.51 4.72
CA ALA A 10 19.87 -8.64 4.40
C ALA A 10 20.99 -8.69 5.46
N ARG A 11 20.81 -9.44 6.56
CA ARG A 11 21.77 -9.59 7.67
C ARG A 11 22.22 -8.26 8.26
N LEU A 12 21.31 -7.30 8.38
CA LEU A 12 21.59 -5.96 8.89
C LEU A 12 21.52 -5.92 10.43
N SER A 13 22.39 -5.09 11.03
CA SER A 13 22.30 -4.76 12.46
C SER A 13 21.01 -4.01 12.76
N THR A 14 20.51 -4.12 14.00
CA THR A 14 19.40 -3.30 14.49
C THR A 14 19.72 -1.81 14.47
N ASP A 15 20.99 -1.44 14.61
CA ASP A 15 21.46 -0.05 14.63
C ASP A 15 21.30 0.67 13.29
N CYS A 16 21.11 -0.12 12.20
CA CYS A 16 20.77 0.43 10.88
C CYS A 16 19.33 0.92 10.80
N PHE A 17 18.47 0.63 11.80
CA PHE A 17 17.07 0.97 11.78
C PHE A 17 16.75 2.09 12.75
N ILE A 18 16.18 3.16 12.25
CA ILE A 18 15.84 4.35 13.03
C ILE A 18 14.32 4.59 13.04
N PHE A 19 13.84 5.29 14.05
CA PHE A 19 12.46 5.77 14.06
C PHE A 19 12.33 7.07 13.25
N PRO A 20 11.17 7.38 12.70
CA PRO A 20 10.92 8.64 11.99
C PRO A 20 11.34 9.88 12.78
N THR A 21 11.13 9.85 14.10
CA THR A 21 11.50 10.94 15.01
C THR A 21 13.02 11.12 15.19
N SER A 22 13.81 10.20 14.69
CA SER A 22 15.28 10.22 14.79
C SER A 22 15.97 10.54 13.46
N ILE A 23 15.21 10.83 12.40
CA ILE A 23 15.77 11.10 11.07
C ILE A 23 16.69 12.32 11.09
N ALA A 24 16.25 13.42 11.71
CA ALA A 24 17.05 14.64 11.83
C ALA A 24 18.38 14.43 12.60
N ALA A 25 18.39 13.50 13.56
CA ALA A 25 19.55 13.23 14.41
C ALA A 25 20.53 12.19 13.82
N THR A 26 20.18 11.53 12.71
CA THR A 26 21.10 10.53 12.11
C THR A 26 22.20 11.21 11.31
N GLU A 27 23.42 10.72 11.46
CA GLU A 27 24.58 11.18 10.67
C GLU A 27 24.58 10.66 9.23
N SER A 28 23.70 9.69 8.91
CA SER A 28 23.61 9.13 7.56
C SER A 28 23.01 10.11 6.57
N ASP A 29 23.65 10.30 5.43
CA ASP A 29 23.14 11.09 4.28
C ASP A 29 22.13 10.31 3.45
N ILE A 30 21.97 9.00 3.70
CA ILE A 30 21.09 8.12 2.95
C ILE A 30 20.03 7.55 3.89
N ILE A 31 18.77 7.74 3.53
CA ILE A 31 17.62 7.13 4.20
C ILE A 31 16.93 6.16 3.24
N VAL A 32 16.68 4.95 3.71
CA VAL A 32 15.95 3.92 2.98
C VAL A 32 14.63 3.65 3.68
N CYS A 33 13.54 4.05 3.03
CA CYS A 33 12.17 3.75 3.46
C CYS A 33 11.74 2.39 2.90
N ILE A 34 11.05 1.58 3.69
CA ILE A 34 10.61 0.24 3.26
C ILE A 34 9.11 0.09 3.54
N ASP A 35 8.35 -0.30 2.51
CA ASP A 35 6.89 -0.48 2.58
C ASP A 35 6.46 -1.78 1.85
N ASP A 36 5.28 -2.29 2.17
CA ASP A 36 4.72 -3.45 1.47
C ASP A 36 4.01 -3.04 0.18
N VAL A 37 3.23 -1.96 0.21
CA VAL A 37 2.46 -1.53 -0.96
C VAL A 37 2.25 -0.03 -1.01
N MET A 38 2.57 0.54 -2.15
CA MET A 38 2.37 1.95 -2.44
C MET A 38 1.50 2.11 -3.68
N MET A 39 0.20 2.39 -3.49
CA MET A 39 -0.76 2.49 -4.60
C MET A 39 -0.96 3.92 -5.08
N SER A 40 -1.57 4.79 -4.27
CA SER A 40 -1.78 6.20 -4.65
C SER A 40 -0.58 7.11 -4.33
N GLY A 41 0.39 6.60 -3.58
CA GLY A 41 1.53 7.41 -3.08
C GLY A 41 1.16 8.47 -2.04
N GLY A 42 -0.13 8.72 -1.80
CA GLY A 42 -0.59 9.85 -0.98
C GLY A 42 -0.17 9.77 0.49
N THR A 43 -0.02 8.57 1.05
CA THR A 43 0.46 8.41 2.44
C THR A 43 1.94 8.76 2.54
N ALA A 44 2.76 8.23 1.63
CA ALA A 44 4.18 8.52 1.57
C ALA A 44 4.42 10.00 1.26
N GLN A 45 3.74 10.56 0.25
CA GLN A 45 3.84 11.99 -0.10
C GLN A 45 3.55 12.89 1.11
N ARG A 46 2.44 12.63 1.83
CA ARG A 46 2.08 13.38 3.03
C ARG A 46 3.15 13.29 4.11
N PHE A 47 3.70 12.09 4.31
CA PHE A 47 4.75 11.86 5.28
C PHE A 47 6.00 12.69 4.96
N PHE A 48 6.46 12.70 3.71
CA PHE A 48 7.62 13.49 3.29
C PHE A 48 7.38 15.00 3.38
N TYR A 49 6.18 15.48 3.04
CA TYR A 49 5.84 16.89 3.21
C TYR A 49 5.81 17.32 4.69
N GLN A 50 5.31 16.47 5.58
CA GLN A 50 5.23 16.78 7.00
C GLN A 50 6.59 16.78 7.70
N ASN A 51 7.59 16.11 7.13
CA ASN A 51 8.92 15.97 7.70
C ASN A 51 10.01 16.49 6.74
N GLN A 52 9.66 17.42 5.85
CA GLN A 52 10.57 17.87 4.80
C GLN A 52 11.89 18.45 5.34
N GLU A 53 11.88 19.09 6.50
CA GLU A 53 13.08 19.64 7.12
C GLU A 53 14.04 18.53 7.56
N ASP A 54 13.53 17.42 8.10
CA ASP A 54 14.33 16.27 8.54
C ASP A 54 15.00 15.55 7.36
N PHE A 55 14.44 15.70 6.16
CA PHE A 55 14.92 15.08 4.92
C PHE A 55 15.71 16.02 4.01
N ALA A 56 15.83 17.32 4.35
CA ALA A 56 16.30 18.37 3.43
C ALA A 56 17.66 18.08 2.77
N GLU A 57 18.60 17.47 3.49
CA GLU A 57 19.94 17.17 2.99
C GLU A 57 20.18 15.67 2.79
N LYS A 58 19.11 14.86 2.80
CA LYS A 58 19.24 13.41 2.73
C LYS A 58 18.85 12.86 1.36
N LYS A 59 19.58 11.85 0.92
CA LYS A 59 19.23 11.08 -0.27
C LYS A 59 18.27 9.97 0.11
N ILE A 60 17.06 10.01 -0.44
CA ILE A 60 15.97 9.13 -0.05
C ILE A 60 15.76 8.04 -1.11
N TYR A 61 15.74 6.80 -0.65
CA TYR A 61 15.27 5.65 -1.41
C TYR A 61 14.02 5.09 -0.77
N TYR A 62 13.07 4.69 -1.60
CA TYR A 62 11.84 4.07 -1.15
C TYR A 62 11.70 2.68 -1.77
N LEU A 63 11.83 1.64 -0.96
CA LEU A 63 11.68 0.26 -1.38
C LEU A 63 10.25 -0.18 -1.13
N ALA A 64 9.58 -0.76 -2.13
CA ALA A 64 8.24 -1.31 -1.98
C ALA A 64 8.14 -2.69 -2.62
N LEU A 65 7.38 -3.61 -2.03
CA LEU A 65 7.09 -4.87 -2.71
C LEU A 65 6.25 -4.61 -3.95
N LEU A 66 5.19 -3.80 -3.82
CA LEU A 66 4.32 -3.44 -4.93
C LEU A 66 4.15 -1.92 -5.00
N SER A 67 4.17 -1.37 -6.20
CA SER A 67 3.87 0.05 -6.42
C SER A 67 3.05 0.24 -7.70
N SER A 68 2.18 1.23 -7.74
CA SER A 68 1.55 1.67 -8.97
C SER A 68 2.41 2.72 -9.70
N ASN A 69 2.17 2.90 -11.00
CA ASN A 69 2.81 3.97 -11.78
C ASN A 69 2.48 5.36 -11.22
N GLU A 70 1.24 5.57 -10.71
CA GLU A 70 0.82 6.83 -10.08
C GLU A 70 1.70 7.17 -8.87
N ALA A 71 1.93 6.18 -8.00
CA ALA A 71 2.74 6.37 -6.80
C ALA A 71 4.22 6.62 -7.14
N LEU A 72 4.75 5.92 -8.16
CA LEU A 72 6.11 6.17 -8.67
C LEU A 72 6.28 7.62 -9.11
N SER A 73 5.37 8.12 -9.95
CA SER A 73 5.41 9.51 -10.45
C SER A 73 5.36 10.53 -9.32
N LYS A 74 4.45 10.35 -8.37
CA LYS A 74 4.30 11.28 -7.23
C LYS A 74 5.55 11.39 -6.36
N LEU A 75 6.22 10.28 -6.08
CA LEU A 75 7.44 10.33 -5.27
C LEU A 75 8.65 10.83 -6.08
N GLN A 76 8.66 10.57 -7.37
CA GLN A 76 9.69 11.13 -8.26
C GLN A 76 9.65 12.67 -8.29
N GLU A 77 8.46 13.28 -8.24
CA GLU A 77 8.29 14.74 -8.12
C GLU A 77 8.93 15.30 -6.85
N LEU A 78 9.08 14.49 -5.80
CA LEU A 78 9.76 14.83 -4.55
C LEU A 78 11.26 14.46 -4.55
N ASN A 79 11.84 14.12 -5.70
CA ASN A 79 13.22 13.62 -5.83
C ASN A 79 13.50 12.34 -5.02
N ILE A 80 12.47 11.54 -4.73
CA ILE A 80 12.60 10.27 -4.03
C ILE A 80 12.74 9.15 -5.04
N LYS A 81 13.83 8.39 -4.94
CA LYS A 81 14.05 7.23 -5.81
C LYS A 81 13.28 6.02 -5.29
N VAL A 82 12.19 5.68 -5.97
CA VAL A 82 11.40 4.48 -5.66
C VAL A 82 11.97 3.26 -6.39
N ILE A 83 12.09 2.15 -5.68
CA ILE A 83 12.56 0.85 -6.20
C ILE A 83 11.53 -0.20 -5.80
N PRO A 84 10.51 -0.48 -6.64
CA PRO A 84 9.54 -1.52 -6.38
C PRO A 84 10.04 -2.89 -6.83
N CYS A 85 9.62 -3.96 -6.15
CA CYS A 85 9.84 -5.31 -6.63
C CYS A 85 8.94 -5.64 -7.84
N ALA A 86 7.69 -5.10 -7.83
CA ALA A 86 6.82 -5.17 -8.99
C ALA A 86 5.97 -3.89 -9.12
N VAL A 87 5.69 -3.51 -10.36
CA VAL A 87 4.81 -2.38 -10.69
C VAL A 87 3.45 -2.91 -11.12
N LEU A 88 2.41 -2.37 -10.50
CA LEU A 88 1.02 -2.67 -10.84
C LEU A 88 0.53 -1.61 -11.84
N ASP A 89 -0.02 -2.08 -12.94
CA ASP A 89 -0.58 -1.28 -14.02
C ASP A 89 -2.04 -1.66 -14.32
N GLU A 90 -2.58 -1.20 -15.44
CA GLU A 90 -3.96 -1.46 -15.85
C GLU A 90 -4.25 -2.96 -16.02
N ARG A 91 -3.28 -3.79 -16.38
CA ARG A 91 -3.43 -5.25 -16.52
C ARG A 91 -3.75 -5.93 -15.20
N ASN A 92 -3.36 -5.32 -14.08
CA ASN A 92 -3.60 -5.84 -12.74
C ASN A 92 -4.92 -5.38 -12.12
N ARG A 93 -5.62 -4.41 -12.76
CA ARG A 93 -6.95 -3.97 -12.36
C ARG A 93 -8.00 -4.92 -12.93
N VAL A 94 -8.89 -5.40 -12.07
CA VAL A 94 -9.84 -6.48 -12.41
C VAL A 94 -10.74 -6.13 -13.60
N PHE A 95 -11.21 -4.89 -13.69
CA PHE A 95 -12.19 -4.46 -14.69
C PHE A 95 -11.66 -3.46 -15.72
N SER A 96 -10.34 -3.24 -15.79
CA SER A 96 -9.76 -2.41 -16.85
C SER A 96 -9.88 -3.07 -18.23
N GLU A 97 -9.64 -2.31 -19.29
CA GLU A 97 -9.65 -2.86 -20.65
C GLU A 97 -8.53 -3.88 -20.87
N GLU A 98 -7.38 -3.67 -20.22
CA GLU A 98 -6.21 -4.53 -20.32
C GLU A 98 -6.21 -5.67 -19.29
N SER A 99 -7.29 -5.83 -18.54
CA SER A 99 -7.37 -6.79 -17.44
C SER A 99 -7.01 -8.21 -17.81
N LEU A 100 -6.10 -8.82 -17.09
CA LEU A 100 -5.76 -10.22 -17.23
C LEU A 100 -6.79 -11.16 -16.58
N CYS A 101 -7.64 -10.65 -15.68
CA CYS A 101 -8.62 -11.46 -14.95
C CYS A 101 -9.68 -12.09 -15.86
N PHE A 102 -10.07 -11.39 -16.91
CA PHE A 102 -11.10 -11.83 -17.83
C PHE A 102 -10.58 -12.26 -19.21
N PHE A 103 -9.27 -12.47 -19.34
CA PHE A 103 -8.64 -12.86 -20.60
C PHE A 103 -9.30 -14.09 -21.26
N LYS A 104 -9.65 -15.10 -20.47
CA LYS A 104 -10.31 -16.33 -20.96
C LYS A 104 -11.82 -16.15 -21.21
N TYR A 105 -12.46 -15.22 -20.52
CA TYR A 105 -13.91 -15.06 -20.52
C TYR A 105 -14.29 -13.56 -20.60
N PRO A 106 -13.92 -12.86 -21.67
CA PRO A 106 -14.10 -11.40 -21.78
C PRO A 106 -15.57 -10.97 -21.70
N ALA A 107 -16.50 -11.81 -22.18
CA ALA A 107 -17.94 -11.54 -22.14
C ALA A 107 -18.50 -11.45 -20.69
N LEU A 108 -17.83 -12.02 -19.69
CA LEU A 108 -18.27 -11.96 -18.31
C LEU A 108 -17.83 -10.68 -17.59
N LYS A 109 -16.87 -9.92 -18.14
CA LYS A 109 -16.25 -8.77 -17.45
C LYS A 109 -17.28 -7.74 -17.02
N GLU A 110 -18.14 -7.29 -17.91
CA GLU A 110 -19.12 -6.24 -17.62
C GLU A 110 -20.17 -6.70 -16.60
N THR A 111 -20.70 -7.90 -16.76
CA THR A 111 -21.66 -8.47 -15.79
C THR A 111 -21.04 -8.61 -14.42
N ALA A 112 -19.81 -9.11 -14.34
CA ALA A 112 -19.08 -9.23 -13.09
C ALA A 112 -18.82 -7.86 -12.45
N LYS A 113 -18.46 -6.84 -13.23
CA LYS A 113 -18.26 -5.47 -12.75
C LYS A 113 -19.53 -4.92 -12.11
N ILE A 114 -20.66 -5.03 -12.80
CA ILE A 114 -21.97 -4.56 -12.31
C ILE A 114 -22.31 -5.24 -10.97
N MET A 115 -22.13 -6.56 -10.88
CA MET A 115 -22.40 -7.31 -9.66
C MET A 115 -21.46 -6.89 -8.50
N VAL A 116 -20.17 -6.84 -8.77
CA VAL A 116 -19.15 -6.49 -7.75
C VAL A 116 -19.33 -5.05 -7.26
N GLU A 117 -19.64 -4.13 -8.18
CA GLU A 117 -19.92 -2.74 -7.81
C GLU A 117 -21.22 -2.62 -7.01
N GLY A 118 -22.25 -3.37 -7.39
CA GLY A 118 -23.52 -3.41 -6.66
C GLY A 118 -23.34 -3.86 -5.21
N TYR A 119 -22.68 -4.98 -4.99
CA TYR A 119 -22.33 -5.43 -3.63
C TYR A 119 -21.37 -4.46 -2.93
N GLY A 120 -20.38 -3.95 -3.65
CA GLY A 120 -19.44 -2.97 -3.13
C GLY A 120 -20.12 -1.72 -2.60
N LYS A 121 -21.16 -1.22 -3.27
CA LYS A 121 -21.98 -0.07 -2.81
C LYS A 121 -22.74 -0.36 -1.51
N ILE A 122 -23.13 -1.59 -1.29
CA ILE A 122 -23.77 -2.00 -0.01
C ILE A 122 -22.73 -2.08 1.10
N ILE A 123 -21.56 -2.65 0.82
CA ILE A 123 -20.52 -2.95 1.81
C ILE A 123 -19.72 -1.67 2.17
N GLU A 124 -19.21 -0.99 1.14
CA GLU A 124 -18.35 0.20 1.25
C GLU A 124 -18.81 1.27 0.24
N PRO A 125 -19.88 2.03 0.49
CA PRO A 125 -20.51 2.93 -0.48
C PRO A 125 -19.55 3.92 -1.15
N LYS A 126 -18.54 4.38 -0.41
CA LYS A 126 -17.56 5.35 -0.91
C LYS A 126 -16.37 4.72 -1.66
N LYS A 127 -16.28 3.38 -1.67
CA LYS A 127 -15.14 2.63 -2.20
C LYS A 127 -15.59 1.32 -2.84
N ALA A 128 -16.70 1.33 -3.54
CA ALA A 128 -17.36 0.12 -4.06
C ALA A 128 -16.43 -0.79 -4.88
N LEU A 129 -15.51 -0.22 -5.64
CA LEU A 129 -14.48 -0.92 -6.41
C LEU A 129 -13.06 -0.73 -5.84
N GLY A 130 -12.95 -0.42 -4.55
CA GLY A 130 -11.69 -0.14 -3.88
C GLY A 130 -11.42 1.36 -3.72
N HIS A 131 -10.44 1.70 -2.89
CA HIS A 131 -10.05 3.10 -2.69
C HIS A 131 -9.51 3.70 -3.99
N MET A 132 -9.98 4.90 -4.36
CA MET A 132 -9.65 5.59 -5.63
C MET A 132 -9.94 4.72 -6.86
N ASP A 133 -11.01 3.95 -6.81
CA ASP A 133 -11.40 3.03 -7.89
C ASP A 133 -10.27 2.06 -8.30
N GLY A 134 -9.53 1.56 -7.33
CA GLY A 134 -8.33 0.75 -7.55
C GLY A 134 -8.58 -0.54 -8.30
N GLN A 135 -9.73 -1.20 -8.05
CA GLN A 135 -10.16 -2.44 -8.73
C GLN A 135 -9.17 -3.60 -8.63
N TYR A 136 -8.33 -3.62 -7.61
CA TYR A 136 -7.35 -4.69 -7.44
C TYR A 136 -7.94 -5.90 -6.73
N CYS A 137 -7.37 -7.07 -7.03
CA CYS A 137 -7.70 -8.33 -6.38
C CYS A 137 -6.42 -8.97 -5.85
N PHE A 138 -5.82 -8.34 -4.86
CA PHE A 138 -4.65 -8.91 -4.17
C PHE A 138 -4.65 -8.55 -2.69
N GLY A 139 -3.89 -9.31 -1.92
CA GLY A 139 -3.65 -9.08 -0.51
C GLY A 139 -2.42 -9.84 -0.05
N PHE A 140 -1.91 -9.43 1.09
CA PHE A 140 -0.86 -10.15 1.82
C PHE A 140 -1.51 -11.01 2.90
N SER A 141 -0.82 -12.05 3.34
CA SER A 141 -1.31 -12.92 4.42
C SER A 141 -1.64 -12.18 5.73
N TYR A 142 -1.08 -11.00 5.91
CA TYR A 142 -1.23 -10.15 7.10
C TYR A 142 -2.08 -8.89 6.86
N ASN A 143 -2.31 -8.49 5.62
CA ASN A 143 -3.06 -7.27 5.28
C ASN A 143 -3.59 -7.28 3.85
N ILE A 144 -4.75 -6.64 3.64
CA ILE A 144 -5.30 -6.41 2.30
C ILE A 144 -5.39 -4.90 2.07
N PRO A 145 -4.77 -4.36 1.02
CA PRO A 145 -4.82 -2.93 0.72
C PRO A 145 -6.23 -2.42 0.44
N ASN A 146 -6.50 -1.17 0.81
CA ASN A 146 -7.81 -0.54 0.59
C ASN A 146 -8.19 -0.41 -0.90
N ASN A 147 -7.20 -0.43 -1.78
CA ASN A 147 -7.40 -0.36 -3.24
C ASN A 147 -7.91 -1.69 -3.82
N SER A 148 -7.87 -2.77 -3.05
CA SER A 148 -8.49 -4.04 -3.42
C SER A 148 -10.01 -3.98 -3.24
N LEU A 149 -10.72 -4.78 -4.04
CA LEU A 149 -12.18 -4.86 -4.03
C LEU A 149 -12.73 -5.20 -2.65
N PRO A 150 -13.63 -4.40 -2.07
CA PRO A 150 -14.09 -4.56 -0.68
C PRO A 150 -14.88 -5.85 -0.45
N ILE A 151 -15.48 -6.43 -1.46
CA ILE A 151 -16.20 -7.71 -1.34
C ILE A 151 -15.32 -8.84 -0.80
N PHE A 152 -14.00 -8.75 -0.97
CA PHE A 152 -13.07 -9.79 -0.52
C PHE A 152 -12.64 -9.63 0.94
N TRP A 153 -12.68 -8.41 1.51
CA TRP A 153 -12.03 -8.14 2.79
C TRP A 153 -12.85 -7.36 3.81
N SER A 154 -13.86 -6.60 3.38
CA SER A 154 -14.63 -5.76 4.32
C SER A 154 -15.73 -6.57 4.99
N SER A 155 -15.86 -6.42 6.30
CA SER A 155 -16.94 -6.99 7.10
C SER A 155 -18.04 -5.98 7.41
N SER A 156 -18.04 -4.82 6.75
CA SER A 156 -19.05 -3.76 6.96
C SER A 156 -20.45 -4.24 6.56
N ASN A 157 -21.45 -3.70 7.23
CA ASN A 157 -22.87 -3.95 6.96
C ASN A 157 -23.29 -5.44 6.97
N GLY A 158 -22.63 -6.25 7.80
CA GLY A 158 -22.95 -7.68 7.95
C GLY A 158 -22.44 -8.56 6.81
N TRP A 159 -21.60 -8.04 5.93
CA TRP A 159 -20.96 -8.84 4.88
C TRP A 159 -19.94 -9.81 5.49
N ASN A 160 -19.95 -11.05 4.99
CA ASN A 160 -18.98 -12.07 5.41
C ASN A 160 -17.90 -12.23 4.30
N PRO A 161 -16.73 -11.60 4.45
CA PRO A 161 -15.71 -11.60 3.41
C PRO A 161 -14.97 -12.94 3.34
N ILE A 162 -14.42 -13.26 2.16
CA ILE A 162 -13.60 -14.45 1.95
C ILE A 162 -12.28 -14.35 2.75
N PHE A 163 -11.73 -13.14 2.83
CA PHE A 163 -10.48 -12.83 3.52
C PHE A 163 -10.72 -11.75 4.56
N CYS A 164 -11.07 -12.14 5.80
CA CYS A 164 -11.25 -11.18 6.87
C CYS A 164 -9.96 -10.38 7.10
N ARG A 165 -10.08 -9.06 7.05
CA ARG A 165 -9.02 -8.18 7.53
C ARG A 165 -8.89 -8.35 9.03
N LYS A 166 -7.70 -8.61 9.53
CA LYS A 166 -7.45 -8.51 10.98
C LYS A 166 -7.81 -7.10 11.42
N GLU A 167 -8.64 -6.97 12.46
CA GLU A 167 -9.03 -5.66 12.99
C GLU A 167 -7.78 -4.81 13.23
N LYS A 168 -7.78 -3.61 12.66
CA LYS A 168 -6.75 -2.62 13.03
C LYS A 168 -6.95 -2.34 14.51
N TYR A 169 -5.88 -2.46 15.29
CA TYR A 169 -5.89 -2.15 16.72
C TYR A 169 -6.68 -0.87 16.98
N GLN A 170 -7.71 -0.96 17.82
CA GLN A 170 -8.63 0.15 18.11
C GLN A 170 -7.97 1.34 18.81
N ASN A 171 -6.72 1.18 19.28
CA ASN A 171 -5.95 2.22 19.93
C ASN A 171 -4.75 2.65 19.08
N ALA A 172 -4.87 3.83 18.46
CA ALA A 172 -3.77 4.45 17.72
C ALA A 172 -2.46 4.61 18.55
N LYS A 173 -2.56 4.64 19.89
CA LYS A 173 -1.40 4.64 20.81
C LYS A 173 -0.72 3.26 20.87
N GLN A 174 -1.47 2.18 20.73
CA GLN A 174 -0.92 0.81 20.75
C GLN A 174 -0.32 0.46 19.40
N ALA A 175 -0.94 0.89 18.31
CA ALA A 175 -0.39 0.77 16.95
C ALA A 175 0.95 1.53 16.78
N LYS A 176 1.10 2.71 17.41
CA LYS A 176 2.40 3.42 17.43
C LYS A 176 3.49 2.70 18.22
N ARG A 177 3.16 1.84 19.17
CA ARG A 177 4.14 1.06 19.95
C ARG A 177 4.53 -0.25 19.28
N GLU A 178 3.60 -0.92 18.58
CA GLU A 178 3.85 -2.26 18.01
C GLU A 178 4.19 -2.24 16.52
N TYR A 179 3.71 -1.22 15.80
CA TYR A 179 4.03 -0.99 14.39
C TYR A 179 4.50 0.46 14.25
N GLY A 180 5.69 0.74 14.72
CA GLY A 180 6.35 1.96 14.32
C GLY A 180 6.31 2.00 12.78
N PHE A 181 5.83 3.11 12.19
CA PHE A 181 6.06 3.36 10.78
C PHE A 181 7.56 3.50 10.63
N PHE A 182 8.17 2.41 10.23
CA PHE A 182 9.62 2.38 10.03
C PHE A 182 9.88 2.92 8.64
N ILE A 183 10.53 4.02 8.63
CA ILE A 183 11.13 4.60 7.46
C ILE A 183 12.62 4.46 7.60
#